data_c5e6efdefcf38c99c67420e9fa74803d
#
_entry.id   c5e6efdefcf38c99c67420e9fa74803d
#
_cell.length_a   1.000
_cell.length_b   1.000
_cell.length_c   1.000
_cell.angle_alpha   90.00
_cell.angle_beta   90.00
_cell.angle_gamma   90.00
#
_symmetry.space_group_name_H-M   'P 1'
#
loop_
_entity.id
_entity.type
_entity.pdbx_description
1 polymer ?
#
loop_
_entity_poly.entity_id
_entity_poly.type
_entity_poly.pdbx_seq_one_letter_code
_entity_poly.pdbx_strand_id
1 'polypeptide(L)'
;MALTTEQKKTIMADYATVEGDTGSPEVQVAMLSKRIGDLTEHLKQDKHDHHTRRGLLALVGRRRRLLKYLEKTDIARYRALIERLGLRR
;
A
#
# COMPACT_ATOMS: atom_id res chain seq x y z
N MET A 1 10.50 7.24 -5.49
CA MET A 1 10.50 7.61 -4.06
C MET A 1 10.29 6.36 -3.21
N ALA A 2 11.29 6.03 -2.45
CA ALA A 2 11.23 4.89 -1.54
C ALA A 2 10.88 5.37 -0.14
N LEU A 3 10.23 4.50 0.64
CA LEU A 3 9.94 4.79 2.04
C LEU A 3 11.22 4.77 2.86
N THR A 4 11.32 5.67 3.84
CA THR A 4 12.43 5.65 4.78
C THR A 4 12.29 4.45 5.72
N THR A 5 13.38 4.08 6.38
CA THR A 5 13.37 3.00 7.36
C THR A 5 12.38 3.29 8.49
N GLU A 6 12.31 4.53 8.94
CA GLU A 6 11.37 4.95 9.99
C GLU A 6 9.91 4.84 9.55
N GLN A 7 9.62 5.27 8.32
CA GLN A 7 8.27 5.15 7.76
C GLN A 7 7.85 3.68 7.65
N LYS A 8 8.75 2.80 7.19
CA LYS A 8 8.49 1.37 7.12
C LYS A 8 8.19 0.77 8.49
N LYS A 9 8.99 1.12 9.49
CA LYS A 9 8.80 0.63 10.86
C LYS A 9 7.45 1.06 11.44
N THR A 10 7.08 2.31 11.23
CA THR A 10 5.80 2.84 11.70
C THR A 10 4.63 2.09 11.05
N ILE A 11 4.68 1.90 9.74
CA ILE A 11 3.62 1.20 9.01
C ILE A 11 3.55 -0.27 9.45
N MET A 12 4.68 -0.92 9.58
CA MET A 12 4.72 -2.31 10.05
C MET A 12 4.11 -2.47 11.43
N ALA A 13 4.43 -1.56 12.35
CA ALA A 13 3.88 -1.58 13.70
C ALA A 13 2.37 -1.35 13.70
N ASP A 14 1.89 -0.39 12.89
CA ASP A 14 0.48 -0.02 12.85
C ASP A 14 -0.41 -1.11 12.23
N TYR A 15 0.10 -1.84 11.26
CA TYR A 15 -0.69 -2.81 10.48
C TYR A 15 -0.31 -4.27 10.76
N ALA A 16 0.63 -4.52 11.65
CA ALA A 16 1.03 -5.88 11.98
C ALA A 16 -0.15 -6.68 12.55
N THR A 17 -0.29 -7.93 12.09
CA THR A 17 -1.31 -8.85 12.60
C THR A 17 -0.83 -9.56 13.85
N VAL A 18 0.48 -9.69 14.01
CA VAL A 18 1.14 -10.24 15.19
C VAL A 18 2.40 -9.46 15.44
N GLU A 19 2.95 -9.55 16.64
CA GLU A 19 4.20 -8.90 16.98
C GLU A 19 5.32 -9.39 16.05
N GLY A 20 6.10 -8.46 15.50
CA GLY A 20 7.18 -8.77 14.58
C GLY A 20 6.75 -9.03 13.14
N ASP A 21 5.47 -8.84 12.82
CA ASP A 21 4.96 -9.00 11.47
C ASP A 21 5.51 -7.94 10.53
N THR A 22 6.22 -8.36 9.50
CA THR A 22 6.80 -7.46 8.49
C THR A 22 6.32 -7.76 7.08
N GLY A 23 5.53 -8.81 6.88
CA GLY A 23 5.20 -9.28 5.55
C GLY A 23 3.77 -9.72 5.32
N SER A 24 2.85 -9.46 6.25
CA SER A 24 1.45 -9.81 6.03
C SER A 24 0.85 -8.99 4.88
N PRO A 25 -0.25 -9.45 4.25
CA PRO A 25 -0.92 -8.65 3.23
C PRO A 25 -1.29 -7.25 3.71
N GLU A 26 -1.73 -7.11 4.96
CA GLU A 26 -2.08 -5.81 5.53
C GLU A 26 -0.88 -4.86 5.56
N VAL A 27 0.26 -5.33 6.02
CA VAL A 27 1.50 -4.53 6.06
C VAL A 27 1.93 -4.14 4.64
N GLN A 28 1.92 -5.11 3.71
CA GLN A 28 2.33 -4.86 2.33
C GLN A 28 1.41 -3.84 1.65
N VAL A 29 0.10 -3.97 1.82
CA VAL A 29 -0.87 -3.03 1.24
C VAL A 29 -0.69 -1.64 1.84
N ALA A 30 -0.45 -1.54 3.14
CA ALA A 30 -0.23 -0.25 3.80
C ALA A 30 1.02 0.44 3.26
N MET A 31 2.13 -0.29 3.08
CA MET A 31 3.35 0.27 2.49
C MET A 31 3.14 0.72 1.04
N LEU A 32 2.47 -0.11 0.23
CA LEU A 32 2.17 0.23 -1.15
C LEU A 32 1.28 1.47 -1.22
N SER A 33 0.29 1.60 -0.34
CA SER A 33 -0.61 2.75 -0.30
C SER A 33 0.15 4.04 0.01
N LYS A 34 1.11 4.00 0.93
CA LYS A 34 1.95 5.15 1.25
C LYS A 34 2.80 5.56 0.04
N ARG A 35 3.45 4.60 -0.61
CA ARG A 35 4.26 4.89 -1.82
C ARG A 35 3.41 5.43 -2.96
N ILE A 36 2.21 4.85 -3.17
CA ILE A 36 1.28 5.31 -4.19
C ILE A 36 0.88 6.76 -3.93
N GLY A 37 0.57 7.11 -2.68
CA GLY A 37 0.24 8.48 -2.31
C GLY A 37 1.38 9.45 -2.59
N ASP A 38 2.61 9.09 -2.22
CA ASP A 38 3.79 9.92 -2.44
C ASP A 38 4.06 10.13 -3.93
N LEU A 39 3.96 9.08 -4.74
CA LEU A 39 4.16 9.18 -6.19
C LEU A 39 3.05 9.96 -6.87
N THR A 40 1.82 9.83 -6.39
CA THR A 40 0.69 10.61 -6.91
C THR A 40 0.92 12.10 -6.70
N GLU A 41 1.39 12.50 -5.51
CA GLU A 41 1.73 13.89 -5.24
C GLU A 41 2.88 14.38 -6.12
N HIS A 42 3.91 13.55 -6.32
CA HIS A 42 5.00 13.89 -7.22
C HIS A 42 4.50 14.16 -8.65
N LEU A 43 3.60 13.32 -9.16
CA LEU A 43 3.07 13.46 -10.52
C LEU A 43 2.15 14.68 -10.68
N LYS A 44 1.56 15.19 -9.62
CA LYS A 44 0.82 16.45 -9.67
C LYS A 44 1.74 17.62 -9.96
N GLN A 45 2.99 17.55 -9.49
CA GLN A 45 4.01 18.58 -9.70
C GLN A 45 4.76 18.37 -11.01
N ASP A 46 4.98 17.13 -11.41
CA ASP A 46 5.70 16.78 -12.63
C ASP A 46 4.87 15.82 -13.49
N LYS A 47 3.98 16.38 -14.29
CA LYS A 47 3.03 15.62 -15.11
C LYS A 47 3.68 14.86 -16.27
N HIS A 48 4.90 15.21 -16.62
CA HIS A 48 5.61 14.61 -17.76
C HIS A 48 6.57 13.50 -17.35
N ASP A 49 6.64 13.15 -16.07
CA ASP A 49 7.47 12.06 -15.60
C ASP A 49 6.80 10.70 -15.89
N HIS A 50 6.94 10.25 -17.12
CA HIS A 50 6.33 9.01 -17.57
C HIS A 50 6.94 7.77 -16.93
N HIS A 51 8.21 7.84 -16.53
CA HIS A 51 8.87 6.74 -15.84
C HIS A 51 8.23 6.50 -14.46
N THR A 52 8.04 7.56 -13.69
CA THR A 52 7.37 7.49 -12.39
C THR A 52 5.92 7.03 -12.55
N ARG A 53 5.23 7.47 -13.59
CA ARG A 53 3.85 7.05 -13.87
C ARG A 53 3.75 5.55 -14.10
N ARG A 54 4.67 4.96 -14.85
CA ARG A 54 4.72 3.51 -15.04
C ARG A 54 4.94 2.78 -13.72
N GLY A 55 5.86 3.28 -12.90
CA GLY A 55 6.12 2.72 -11.58
C GLY A 55 4.88 2.77 -10.68
N LEU A 56 4.15 3.90 -10.71
CA LEU A 56 2.91 4.05 -9.97
C LEU A 56 1.86 3.01 -10.38
N LEU A 57 1.68 2.82 -11.69
CA LEU A 57 0.71 1.83 -12.20
C LEU A 57 1.07 0.41 -11.76
N ALA A 58 2.37 0.08 -11.75
CA ALA A 58 2.84 -1.22 -11.26
C ALA A 58 2.50 -1.43 -9.78
N LEU A 59 2.69 -0.40 -8.95
CA LEU A 59 2.36 -0.46 -7.53
C LEU A 59 0.85 -0.60 -7.30
N VAL A 60 0.04 0.12 -8.07
CA VAL A 60 -1.42 0.02 -7.99
C VAL A 60 -1.88 -1.39 -8.34
N GLY A 61 -1.32 -1.98 -9.41
CA GLY A 61 -1.64 -3.35 -9.79
C GLY A 61 -1.25 -4.37 -8.72
N ARG A 62 -0.10 -4.18 -8.10
CA ARG A 62 0.37 -5.05 -7.02
C ARG A 62 -0.53 -4.96 -5.79
N ARG A 63 -0.92 -3.74 -5.40
CA ARG A 63 -1.85 -3.54 -4.29
C ARG A 63 -3.18 -4.22 -4.56
N ARG A 64 -3.70 -4.09 -5.79
CA ARG A 64 -4.96 -4.71 -6.19
C ARG A 64 -4.90 -6.23 -6.05
N ARG A 65 -3.80 -6.84 -6.46
CA ARG A 65 -3.64 -8.30 -6.35
C ARG A 65 -3.60 -8.75 -4.89
N LEU A 66 -2.91 -8.03 -4.03
CA LEU A 66 -2.87 -8.33 -2.61
C LEU A 66 -4.23 -8.19 -1.95
N LEU A 67 -4.98 -7.15 -2.30
CA LEU A 67 -6.33 -6.94 -1.78
C LEU A 67 -7.29 -8.04 -2.26
N LYS A 68 -7.20 -8.45 -3.51
CA LYS A 68 -8.00 -9.57 -4.03
C LYS A 68 -7.71 -10.87 -3.29
N TYR A 69 -6.43 -11.14 -3.05
CA TYR A 69 -6.03 -12.31 -2.28
C TYR A 69 -6.63 -12.29 -0.87
N LEU A 70 -6.54 -11.16 -0.20
CA LEU A 70 -7.06 -11.00 1.16
C LEU A 70 -8.59 -11.13 1.19
N GLU A 71 -9.28 -10.55 0.23
CA GLU A 71 -10.73 -10.67 0.09
C GLU A 71 -11.17 -12.11 -0.03
N LYS A 72 -10.41 -12.90 -0.79
CA LYS A 72 -10.69 -14.31 -1.05
C LYS A 72 -10.42 -15.19 0.17
N THR A 73 -9.38 -14.88 0.95
CA THR A 73 -8.93 -15.71 2.06
C THR A 73 -9.53 -15.30 3.41
N ASP A 74 -9.80 -14.01 3.61
CA ASP A 74 -10.37 -13.51 4.86
C ASP A 74 -11.08 -12.18 4.62
N ILE A 75 -12.36 -12.26 4.31
CA ILE A 75 -13.17 -11.09 3.96
C ILE A 75 -13.27 -10.06 5.10
N ALA A 76 -13.25 -10.51 6.34
CA ALA A 76 -13.32 -9.60 7.50
C ALA A 76 -12.07 -8.74 7.60
N ARG A 77 -10.90 -9.34 7.41
CA ARG A 77 -9.62 -8.61 7.38
C ARG A 77 -9.56 -7.65 6.20
N TYR A 78 -10.05 -8.07 5.04
CA TYR A 78 -10.13 -7.23 3.85
C TYR A 78 -10.97 -5.97 4.11
N ARG A 79 -12.16 -6.14 4.66
CA ARG A 79 -13.06 -5.02 4.95
C ARG A 79 -12.47 -4.05 5.97
N ALA A 80 -11.88 -4.59 7.04
CA ALA A 80 -11.22 -3.77 8.05
C ALA A 80 -10.08 -2.95 7.47
N LEU A 81 -9.27 -3.54 6.59
CA LEU A 81 -8.15 -2.86 5.95
C LEU A 81 -8.62 -1.77 5.00
N ILE A 82 -9.59 -2.05 4.15
CA ILE A 82 -10.17 -1.07 3.22
C ILE A 82 -10.70 0.14 3.97
N GLU A 83 -11.44 -0.09 5.04
CA GLU A 83 -11.98 0.98 5.86
C GLU A 83 -10.88 1.81 6.51
N ARG A 84 -9.87 1.14 7.08
CA ARG A 84 -8.75 1.79 7.77
C ARG A 84 -7.93 2.65 6.82
N LEU A 85 -7.72 2.20 5.59
CA LEU A 85 -6.93 2.92 4.58
C LEU A 85 -7.77 3.91 3.76
N GLY A 86 -9.09 3.87 3.90
CA GLY A 86 -9.99 4.73 3.12
C GLY A 86 -10.01 4.40 1.64
N LEU A 87 -9.75 3.16 1.28
CA LEU A 87 -9.71 2.73 -0.11
C LEU A 87 -11.09 2.39 -0.65
N ARG A 88 -11.26 2.52 -1.97
CA ARG A 88 -12.46 2.03 -2.66
C ARG A 88 -12.35 0.52 -2.87
N ARG A 89 -13.49 -0.13 -2.82
CA ARG A 89 -13.59 -1.56 -3.12
C ARG A 89 -13.38 -1.84 -4.61
#